data_6a07ab6de756addca29f7522813da8a3
#
_entry.id   6a07ab6de756addca29f7522813da8a3
#
_cell.length_a   1.000
_cell.length_b   1.000
_cell.length_c   1.000
_cell.angle_alpha   90.00
_cell.angle_beta   90.00
_cell.angle_gamma   90.00
#
_symmetry.space_group_name_H-M   'P 1'
#
loop_
_entity.id
_entity.type
_entity.pdbx_description
1 polymer ?
#
loop_
_entity_poly.entity_id
_entity_poly.type
_entity_poly.pdbx_seq_one_letter_code
_entity_poly.pdbx_strand_id
1 'polypeptide(L)'
;MPDNKKPIIDAQVHAYGHDHPGRPWAAVLTGPPSANGPEMVAAMDAVGVDGAILVSAYTMYRYDPSFALEVHAAYPGRFGLVTPFDAADPAVGEKVADWVAKDGTVGIRLLLAHGISDPAGETGIARLLAAAGHDDVPVNV
;
A
#
# COMPACT_ATOMS: atom_id res chain seq x y z
N MET A 1 22.80 28.85 5.65
CA MET A 1 21.36 28.83 5.31
C MET A 1 20.95 27.40 5.16
N PRO A 2 20.00 26.89 5.93
CA PRO A 2 19.47 25.58 5.63
C PRO A 2 18.85 25.63 4.24
N ASP A 3 19.22 24.67 3.41
CA ASP A 3 18.67 24.50 2.08
C ASP A 3 17.14 24.22 2.26
N ASN A 4 16.33 25.21 1.96
CA ASN A 4 14.87 25.16 2.14
C ASN A 4 14.21 24.42 0.96
N LYS A 5 14.92 23.39 0.45
CA LYS A 5 14.38 22.51 -0.60
C LYS A 5 13.21 21.73 -0.02
N LYS A 6 12.04 21.92 -0.61
CA LYS A 6 10.87 21.10 -0.27
C LYS A 6 11.12 19.66 -0.72
N PRO A 7 10.76 18.66 0.10
CA PRO A 7 10.90 17.28 -0.31
C PRO A 7 10.02 16.97 -1.52
N ILE A 8 10.52 16.13 -2.40
CA ILE A 8 9.76 15.56 -3.53
C ILE A 8 9.27 14.19 -3.12
N ILE A 9 7.96 14.02 -3.09
CA ILE A 9 7.31 12.77 -2.69
C ILE A 9 6.54 12.20 -3.89
N ASP A 10 6.86 10.97 -4.28
CA ASP A 10 6.06 10.23 -5.25
C ASP A 10 4.74 9.79 -4.61
N ALA A 11 3.64 10.13 -5.25
CA ALA A 11 2.31 9.90 -4.69
C ALA A 11 1.87 8.42 -4.72
N GLN A 12 2.52 7.57 -5.54
CA GLN A 12 2.19 6.15 -5.61
C GLN A 12 3.30 5.34 -6.26
N VAL A 13 3.86 4.41 -5.50
CA VAL A 13 4.77 3.38 -6.00
C VAL A 13 4.32 2.00 -5.53
N HIS A 14 4.71 0.96 -6.26
CA HIS A 14 4.52 -0.44 -5.88
C HIS A 14 5.87 -1.14 -5.82
N ALA A 15 6.17 -1.78 -4.71
CA ALA A 15 7.35 -2.63 -4.58
C ALA A 15 6.96 -4.10 -4.47
N TYR A 16 7.74 -4.97 -5.09
CA TYR A 16 7.52 -6.40 -5.08
C TYR A 16 8.84 -7.15 -5.30
N GLY A 17 8.96 -8.35 -4.74
CA GLY A 17 10.07 -9.26 -4.96
C GLY A 17 9.81 -10.23 -6.09
N HIS A 18 10.79 -11.08 -6.37
CA HIS A 18 10.63 -12.20 -7.30
C HIS A 18 9.50 -13.14 -6.85
N ASP A 19 8.82 -13.75 -7.84
CA ASP A 19 7.89 -14.83 -7.57
C ASP A 19 8.67 -16.06 -7.06
N HIS A 20 8.30 -16.55 -5.88
CA HIS A 20 8.93 -17.72 -5.27
C HIS A 20 7.98 -18.42 -4.28
N PRO A 21 8.22 -19.70 -3.94
CA PRO A 21 7.32 -20.48 -3.09
C PRO A 21 7.05 -19.88 -1.70
N GLY A 22 8.00 -19.13 -1.14
CA GLY A 22 7.84 -18.47 0.17
C GLY A 22 6.95 -17.23 0.14
N ARG A 23 6.81 -16.60 -1.04
CA ARG A 23 5.93 -15.46 -1.29
C ARG A 23 5.51 -15.47 -2.75
N PRO A 24 4.58 -16.36 -3.13
CA PRO A 24 4.17 -16.52 -4.52
C PRO A 24 3.33 -15.32 -4.98
N TRP A 25 3.47 -14.98 -6.27
CA TRP A 25 2.59 -14.02 -6.90
C TRP A 25 1.21 -14.63 -7.15
N ALA A 26 0.17 -13.88 -6.85
CA ALA A 26 -1.21 -14.27 -7.16
C ALA A 26 -1.54 -14.17 -8.65
N ALA A 27 -0.84 -13.29 -9.38
CA ALA A 27 -0.97 -13.15 -10.83
C ALA A 27 0.37 -12.75 -11.44
N VAL A 28 0.59 -13.16 -12.70
CA VAL A 28 1.79 -12.81 -13.47
C VAL A 28 1.62 -11.43 -14.06
N LEU A 29 2.62 -10.58 -13.91
CA LEU A 29 2.69 -9.25 -14.48
C LEU A 29 3.70 -9.23 -15.63
N THR A 30 3.36 -8.54 -16.72
CA THR A 30 4.32 -8.22 -17.78
C THR A 30 5.14 -7.02 -17.32
N GLY A 31 6.38 -7.26 -16.95
CA GLY A 31 7.25 -6.20 -16.43
C GLY A 31 8.53 -6.76 -15.81
N PRO A 32 9.28 -5.97 -15.07
CA PRO A 32 10.46 -6.44 -14.37
C PRO A 32 10.13 -7.60 -13.42
N PRO A 33 11.05 -8.57 -13.25
CA PRO A 33 10.83 -9.70 -12.36
C PRO A 33 10.83 -9.31 -10.88
N SER A 34 11.30 -8.11 -10.55
CA SER A 34 11.24 -7.50 -9.22
C SER A 34 11.28 -5.98 -9.32
N ALA A 35 10.75 -5.32 -8.31
CA ALA A 35 10.96 -3.91 -7.99
C ALA A 35 11.03 -3.83 -6.46
N ASN A 36 12.09 -4.38 -5.90
CA ASN A 36 12.27 -4.52 -4.46
C ASN A 36 12.66 -3.20 -3.78
N GLY A 37 12.80 -3.22 -2.46
CA GLY A 37 13.15 -2.03 -1.69
C GLY A 37 14.44 -1.34 -2.16
N PRO A 38 15.59 -2.05 -2.26
CA PRO A 38 16.83 -1.49 -2.77
C PRO A 38 16.72 -0.92 -4.20
N GLU A 39 16.04 -1.62 -5.10
CA GLU A 39 15.81 -1.17 -6.48
C GLU A 39 14.96 0.10 -6.52
N MET A 40 13.91 0.17 -5.70
CA MET A 40 13.04 1.34 -5.60
C MET A 40 13.80 2.55 -5.06
N VAL A 41 14.55 2.38 -3.98
CA VAL A 41 15.35 3.46 -3.38
C VAL A 41 16.41 3.97 -4.35
N ALA A 42 17.11 3.07 -5.06
CA ALA A 42 18.08 3.45 -6.07
C ALA A 42 17.46 4.27 -7.21
N ALA A 43 16.27 3.89 -7.68
CA ALA A 43 15.54 4.64 -8.71
C ALA A 43 15.09 6.01 -8.21
N MET A 44 14.61 6.12 -6.98
CA MET A 44 14.24 7.39 -6.35
C MET A 44 15.44 8.31 -6.22
N ASP A 45 16.57 7.81 -5.73
CA ASP A 45 17.80 8.57 -5.55
C ASP A 45 18.35 9.10 -6.89
N ALA A 46 18.27 8.28 -7.95
CA ALA A 46 18.73 8.65 -9.28
C ALA A 46 18.01 9.88 -9.87
N VAL A 47 16.77 10.13 -9.47
CA VAL A 47 15.94 11.24 -9.97
C VAL A 47 15.63 12.30 -8.90
N GLY A 48 16.20 12.17 -7.71
CA GLY A 48 16.07 13.14 -6.62
C GLY A 48 14.71 13.13 -5.92
N VAL A 49 14.04 11.98 -5.88
CA VAL A 49 12.81 11.76 -5.10
C VAL A 49 13.17 11.39 -3.67
N ASP A 50 12.69 12.18 -2.72
CA ASP A 50 13.07 12.05 -1.31
C ASP A 50 12.28 10.94 -0.58
N GLY A 51 11.04 10.71 -0.98
CA GLY A 51 10.18 9.68 -0.40
C GLY A 51 9.05 9.27 -1.34
N ALA A 52 8.29 8.26 -0.97
CA ALA A 52 7.15 7.79 -1.75
C ALA A 52 6.03 7.23 -0.88
N ILE A 53 4.81 7.27 -1.41
CA ILE A 53 3.69 6.49 -0.87
C ILE A 53 3.77 5.08 -1.49
N LEU A 54 4.18 4.12 -0.68
CA LEU A 54 4.26 2.72 -1.08
C LEU A 54 2.91 2.05 -0.88
N VAL A 55 2.23 1.80 -1.98
CA VAL A 55 0.96 1.06 -1.99
C VAL A 55 1.27 -0.42 -2.19
N SER A 56 0.84 -1.27 -1.26
CA SER A 56 1.04 -2.71 -1.35
C SER A 56 0.52 -3.25 -2.69
N ALA A 57 1.32 -4.09 -3.35
CA ALA A 57 1.09 -4.55 -4.72
C ALA A 57 -0.02 -5.61 -4.77
N TYR A 58 -1.26 -5.20 -4.97
CA TYR A 58 -2.43 -6.08 -4.99
C TYR A 58 -2.32 -7.19 -6.06
N THR A 59 -1.81 -6.88 -7.24
CA THR A 59 -1.67 -7.88 -8.31
C THR A 59 -0.84 -9.08 -7.87
N MET A 60 0.24 -8.86 -7.14
CA MET A 60 1.12 -9.90 -6.63
C MET A 60 0.61 -10.50 -5.32
N TYR A 61 0.24 -9.67 -4.36
CA TYR A 61 0.09 -10.09 -2.98
C TYR A 61 -1.33 -9.98 -2.43
N ARG A 62 -2.29 -9.55 -3.26
CA ARG A 62 -3.68 -9.32 -2.87
C ARG A 62 -3.75 -8.38 -1.66
N TYR A 63 -4.33 -8.82 -0.57
CA TYR A 63 -4.50 -8.02 0.65
C TYR A 63 -3.39 -8.23 1.69
N ASP A 64 -2.29 -8.91 1.31
CA ASP A 64 -1.14 -9.12 2.19
C ASP A 64 -0.15 -7.96 2.09
N PRO A 65 0.01 -7.15 3.15
CA PRO A 65 0.92 -6.01 3.17
C PRO A 65 2.34 -6.35 3.61
N SER A 66 2.65 -7.61 3.86
CA SER A 66 3.90 -8.01 4.54
C SER A 66 5.15 -7.54 3.80
N PHE A 67 5.16 -7.58 2.46
CA PHE A 67 6.31 -7.11 1.68
C PHE A 67 6.51 -5.60 1.82
N ALA A 68 5.44 -4.82 1.78
CA ALA A 68 5.52 -3.36 1.96
C ALA A 68 6.02 -2.99 3.37
N LEU A 69 5.58 -3.72 4.39
CA LEU A 69 6.06 -3.56 5.77
C LEU A 69 7.56 -3.85 5.89
N GLU A 70 8.06 -4.90 5.23
CA GLU A 70 9.49 -5.23 5.20
C GLU A 70 10.31 -4.12 4.53
N VAL A 71 9.84 -3.59 3.41
CA VAL A 71 10.50 -2.46 2.70
C VAL A 71 10.56 -1.23 3.59
N HIS A 72 9.45 -0.87 4.25
CA HIS A 72 9.43 0.26 5.18
C HIS A 72 10.40 0.07 6.35
N ALA A 73 10.45 -1.12 6.93
CA ALA A 73 11.36 -1.42 8.03
C ALA A 73 12.84 -1.32 7.62
N ALA A 74 13.17 -1.68 6.38
CA ALA A 74 14.53 -1.57 5.85
C ALA A 74 14.93 -0.13 5.50
N TYR A 75 13.98 0.72 5.16
CA TYR A 75 14.20 2.11 4.74
C TYR A 75 13.29 3.08 5.50
N PRO A 76 13.45 3.19 6.84
CA PRO A 76 12.63 4.10 7.64
C PRO A 76 12.82 5.55 7.17
N GLY A 77 11.72 6.28 7.06
CA GLY A 77 11.71 7.67 6.60
C GLY A 77 11.68 7.86 5.08
N ARG A 78 11.67 6.77 4.28
CA ARG A 78 11.56 6.86 2.81
C ARG A 78 10.14 6.56 2.30
N PHE A 79 9.35 5.79 3.02
CA PHE A 79 8.04 5.33 2.56
C PHE A 79 6.94 5.58 3.60
N GLY A 80 5.82 6.14 3.13
CA GLY A 80 4.55 6.04 3.83
C GLY A 80 3.75 4.88 3.23
N LEU A 81 3.08 4.08 4.06
CA LEU A 81 2.44 2.83 3.64
C LEU A 81 0.93 2.97 3.45
N VAL A 82 0.45 2.45 2.34
CA VAL A 82 -0.96 2.26 2.02
C VAL A 82 -1.18 0.79 1.63
N THR A 83 -2.25 0.17 2.11
CA THR A 83 -2.61 -1.20 1.72
C THR A 83 -4.08 -1.31 1.33
N PRO A 84 -4.42 -2.16 0.34
CA PRO A 84 -5.80 -2.44 0.02
C PRO A 84 -6.44 -3.34 1.08
N PHE A 85 -7.74 -3.15 1.27
CA PHE A 85 -8.58 -3.98 2.12
C PHE A 85 -9.74 -4.58 1.34
N ASP A 86 -10.09 -5.81 1.68
CA ASP A 86 -11.29 -6.45 1.15
C ASP A 86 -12.53 -5.89 1.86
N ALA A 87 -13.31 -5.10 1.15
CA ALA A 87 -14.53 -4.52 1.68
C ALA A 87 -15.61 -5.58 1.99
N ALA A 88 -15.55 -6.76 1.38
CA ALA A 88 -16.46 -7.87 1.67
C ALA A 88 -16.14 -8.60 2.98
N ASP A 89 -14.95 -8.40 3.54
CA ASP A 89 -14.56 -9.01 4.80
C ASP A 89 -15.38 -8.41 5.96
N PRO A 90 -16.15 -9.20 6.72
CA PRO A 90 -16.92 -8.68 7.84
C PRO A 90 -16.06 -8.10 8.96
N ALA A 91 -14.78 -8.49 9.05
CA ALA A 91 -13.79 -7.99 10.01
C ALA A 91 -12.98 -6.79 9.50
N VAL A 92 -13.36 -6.18 8.37
CA VAL A 92 -12.58 -5.11 7.75
C VAL A 92 -12.33 -3.92 8.68
N GLY A 93 -13.29 -3.58 9.54
CA GLY A 93 -13.13 -2.49 10.50
C GLY A 93 -12.01 -2.74 11.51
N GLU A 94 -11.93 -3.94 12.08
CA GLU A 94 -10.86 -4.35 13.01
C GLU A 94 -9.50 -4.36 12.28
N LYS A 95 -9.46 -4.88 11.06
CA LYS A 95 -8.24 -4.93 10.25
C LYS A 95 -7.73 -3.54 9.88
N VAL A 96 -8.60 -2.60 9.60
CA VAL A 96 -8.23 -1.19 9.38
C VAL A 96 -7.63 -0.60 10.65
N ALA A 97 -8.25 -0.79 11.81
CA ALA A 97 -7.72 -0.31 13.09
C ALA A 97 -6.34 -0.90 13.39
N ASP A 98 -6.14 -2.19 13.19
CA ASP A 98 -4.84 -2.87 13.36
C ASP A 98 -3.78 -2.33 12.38
N TRP A 99 -4.17 -2.00 11.17
CA TRP A 99 -3.28 -1.41 10.17
C TRP A 99 -2.82 -0.02 10.59
N VAL A 100 -3.75 0.84 10.96
CA VAL A 100 -3.47 2.24 11.35
C VAL A 100 -2.56 2.32 12.57
N ALA A 101 -2.61 1.33 13.46
CA ALA A 101 -1.73 1.23 14.63
C ALA A 101 -0.27 0.88 14.28
N LYS A 102 0.02 0.44 13.05
CA LYS A 102 1.40 0.11 12.64
C LYS A 102 2.17 1.35 12.26
N ASP A 103 3.47 1.33 12.55
CA ASP A 103 4.39 2.40 12.17
C ASP A 103 4.48 2.55 10.65
N GLY A 104 4.51 3.80 10.19
CA GLY A 104 4.66 4.15 8.77
C GLY A 104 3.38 4.14 7.96
N THR A 105 2.25 3.74 8.51
CA THR A 105 0.97 3.73 7.77
C THR A 105 0.40 5.14 7.61
N VAL A 106 -0.01 5.48 6.38
CA VAL A 106 -0.52 6.81 6.04
C VAL A 106 -1.87 6.77 5.34
N GLY A 107 -2.38 5.60 5.01
CA GLY A 107 -3.67 5.46 4.35
C GLY A 107 -4.05 4.01 4.10
N ILE A 108 -5.25 3.85 3.54
CA ILE A 108 -5.79 2.58 3.06
C ILE A 108 -6.22 2.71 1.60
N ARG A 109 -6.38 1.60 0.89
CA ARG A 109 -6.86 1.58 -0.49
C ARG A 109 -8.15 0.79 -0.62
N LEU A 110 -9.10 1.36 -1.34
CA LEU A 110 -10.32 0.70 -1.78
C LEU A 110 -10.23 0.42 -3.28
N LEU A 111 -10.34 -0.84 -3.68
CA LEU A 111 -10.32 -1.24 -5.08
C LEU A 111 -11.76 -1.41 -5.60
N LEU A 112 -12.15 -0.58 -6.56
CA LEU A 112 -13.47 -0.62 -7.19
C LEU A 112 -13.48 -1.31 -8.56
N ALA A 113 -12.32 -1.79 -9.04
CA ALA A 113 -12.10 -2.22 -10.42
C ALA A 113 -12.93 -3.44 -10.87
N HIS A 114 -13.57 -4.16 -9.96
CA HIS A 114 -14.31 -5.38 -10.28
C HIS A 114 -15.84 -5.25 -10.14
N GLY A 115 -16.32 -4.01 -10.14
CA GLY A 115 -17.75 -3.71 -10.14
C GLY A 115 -18.40 -3.98 -8.78
N ILE A 116 -19.02 -2.98 -8.22
CA ILE A 116 -19.90 -3.10 -7.07
C ILE A 116 -21.25 -3.60 -7.62
N SER A 117 -21.32 -4.86 -8.00
CA SER A 117 -22.57 -5.49 -8.43
C SER A 117 -23.22 -6.34 -7.33
N ASP A 118 -22.55 -6.44 -6.18
CA ASP A 118 -23.01 -7.20 -5.03
C ASP A 118 -23.54 -6.23 -3.96
N PRO A 119 -24.82 -6.36 -3.54
CA PRO A 119 -25.35 -5.59 -2.40
C PRO A 119 -24.54 -5.75 -1.11
N ALA A 120 -23.90 -6.90 -0.89
CA ALA A 120 -22.95 -7.11 0.20
C ALA A 120 -21.69 -6.26 0.03
N GLY A 121 -21.26 -5.99 -1.21
CA GLY A 121 -20.14 -5.13 -1.54
C GLY A 121 -20.37 -3.67 -1.15
N GLU A 122 -21.58 -3.13 -1.39
CA GLU A 122 -21.94 -1.77 -0.97
C GLU A 122 -21.94 -1.63 0.55
N THR A 123 -22.49 -2.62 1.28
CA THR A 123 -22.47 -2.66 2.74
C THR A 123 -21.03 -2.76 3.27
N GLY A 124 -20.19 -3.56 2.62
CA GLY A 124 -18.78 -3.70 2.95
C GLY A 124 -18.01 -2.41 2.75
N ILE A 125 -18.24 -1.71 1.63
CA ILE A 125 -17.63 -0.41 1.35
C ILE A 125 -18.06 0.62 2.40
N ALA A 126 -19.32 0.70 2.75
CA ALA A 126 -19.81 1.59 3.81
C ALA A 126 -19.13 1.30 5.15
N ARG A 127 -18.93 0.01 5.48
CA ARG A 127 -18.22 -0.43 6.69
C ARG A 127 -16.75 -0.01 6.67
N LEU A 128 -16.06 -0.18 5.53
CA LEU A 128 -14.67 0.22 5.35
C LEU A 128 -14.52 1.73 5.49
N LEU A 129 -15.38 2.51 4.83
CA LEU A 129 -15.34 3.97 4.90
C LEU A 129 -15.66 4.49 6.30
N ALA A 130 -16.58 3.83 7.02
CA ALA A 130 -16.87 4.17 8.42
C ALA A 130 -15.64 3.92 9.32
N ALA A 131 -14.94 2.81 9.13
CA ALA A 131 -13.70 2.52 9.86
C ALA A 131 -12.62 3.55 9.54
N ALA A 132 -12.43 3.91 8.27
CA ALA A 132 -11.49 4.94 7.86
C ALA A 132 -11.80 6.30 8.50
N GLY A 133 -13.08 6.68 8.54
CA GLY A 133 -13.51 7.91 9.19
C GLY A 133 -13.30 7.90 10.71
N HIS A 134 -13.56 6.75 11.36
CA HIS A 134 -13.33 6.61 12.79
C HIS A 134 -11.85 6.77 13.17
N ASP A 135 -10.95 6.21 12.36
CA ASP A 135 -9.51 6.24 12.62
C ASP A 135 -8.81 7.43 11.92
N ASP A 136 -9.57 8.33 11.31
CA ASP A 136 -9.07 9.52 10.58
C ASP A 136 -7.97 9.17 9.56
N VAL A 137 -8.19 8.11 8.78
CA VAL A 137 -7.22 7.61 7.81
C VAL A 137 -7.66 7.93 6.37
N PRO A 138 -6.77 8.49 5.53
CA PRO A 138 -7.07 8.74 4.12
C PRO A 138 -7.38 7.47 3.33
N VAL A 139 -8.32 7.56 2.40
CA VAL A 139 -8.68 6.46 1.49
C VAL A 139 -8.25 6.80 0.07
N ASN A 140 -7.38 5.96 -0.49
CA ASN A 140 -7.03 5.95 -1.91
C ASN A 140 -8.02 5.05 -2.67
N VAL A 141 -8.55 5.51 -3.80
CA VAL A 141 -9.53 4.76 -4.61
C VAL A 141 -8.97 4.52 -6.00
#